data_1d3af92a56dc264af34d4136cbbd02a0
#
_entry.id   1d3af92a56dc264af34d4136cbbd02a0
#
_cell.length_a   1.000
_cell.length_b   1.000
_cell.length_c   1.000
_cell.angle_alpha   90.00
_cell.angle_beta   90.00
_cell.angle_gamma   90.00
#
_symmetry.space_group_name_H-M   'P 1'
#
loop_
_entity.id
_entity.type
_entity.pdbx_description
1 polymer ?
#
loop_
_entity_poly.entity_id
_entity_poly.type
_entity_poly.pdbx_seq_one_letter_code
_entity_poly.pdbx_strand_id
1 'polypeptide(L)'
;MLKWKIKNNNQRKSQLFIVGSFLIIIGVGILGGKIVNNYLDKKQEQDLINDFYEQREEYVVDVPVMEEELVKEEVAEQEEKTETTTPTINYIAVIKIPTIGLEKGLASKGSYWNNVNRNIEILSESDMPDVDKGNVILASHSGNSSISYFRKLNKLQNDDIVSIVYNGKEYKYKMVNSYEIEKNGYAHIVRNAEKGTLTLITCKHNTNKQIVVICELVEVI
;
A
#
# COMPACT_ATOMS: atom_id res chain seq x y z
N MET A 1 -2.00 -6.48 -71.46
CA MET A 1 -2.44 -5.69 -70.26
C MET A 1 -2.49 -6.46 -68.94
N LEU A 2 -1.73 -7.53 -68.70
CA LEU A 2 -1.80 -8.34 -67.46
C LEU A 2 -0.60 -8.22 -66.52
N LYS A 3 0.51 -7.62 -66.92
CA LYS A 3 1.75 -7.53 -66.11
C LYS A 3 1.73 -6.45 -65.02
N TRP A 4 0.83 -5.50 -65.05
CA TRP A 4 0.83 -4.37 -64.08
C TRP A 4 0.12 -4.70 -62.77
N LYS A 5 -0.81 -5.65 -62.74
CA LYS A 5 -1.57 -6.03 -61.53
C LYS A 5 -0.78 -6.88 -60.54
N ILE A 6 0.21 -7.65 -61.00
CA ILE A 6 0.99 -8.57 -60.18
C ILE A 6 2.08 -7.82 -59.35
N LYS A 7 2.66 -6.77 -59.93
CA LYS A 7 3.68 -5.99 -59.25
C LYS A 7 3.15 -5.18 -58.05
N ASN A 8 1.90 -4.74 -58.11
CA ASN A 8 1.27 -3.95 -57.06
C ASN A 8 0.85 -4.81 -55.82
N ASN A 9 0.59 -6.10 -56.01
CA ASN A 9 0.15 -7.00 -54.94
C ASN A 9 1.30 -7.46 -54.04
N ASN A 10 2.51 -7.60 -54.60
CA ASN A 10 3.70 -7.97 -53.83
C ASN A 10 4.25 -6.80 -53.00
N GLN A 11 4.17 -5.58 -53.52
CA GLN A 11 4.54 -4.40 -52.74
C GLN A 11 3.58 -4.14 -51.57
N ARG A 12 2.27 -4.34 -51.72
CA ARG A 12 1.32 -4.24 -50.62
C ARG A 12 1.53 -5.28 -49.54
N LYS A 13 1.87 -6.54 -49.91
CA LYS A 13 2.19 -7.58 -48.95
C LYS A 13 3.45 -7.27 -48.16
N SER A 14 4.50 -6.79 -48.83
CA SER A 14 5.75 -6.37 -48.13
C SER A 14 5.51 -5.20 -47.15
N GLN A 15 4.74 -4.19 -47.52
CA GLN A 15 4.37 -3.08 -46.64
C GLN A 15 3.58 -3.53 -45.40
N LEU A 16 2.62 -4.47 -45.59
CA LEU A 16 1.85 -5.06 -44.49
C LEU A 16 2.74 -5.82 -43.48
N PHE A 17 3.72 -6.56 -44.00
CA PHE A 17 4.71 -7.25 -43.11
C PHE A 17 5.55 -6.27 -42.33
N ILE A 18 6.03 -5.17 -42.93
CA ILE A 18 6.85 -4.14 -42.26
C ILE A 18 6.01 -3.44 -41.16
N VAL A 19 4.77 -3.06 -41.47
CA VAL A 19 3.86 -2.43 -40.51
C VAL A 19 3.53 -3.39 -39.36
N GLY A 20 3.25 -4.66 -39.67
CA GLY A 20 2.99 -5.69 -38.65
C GLY A 20 4.19 -5.92 -37.71
N SER A 21 5.41 -6.01 -38.28
CA SER A 21 6.64 -6.16 -37.48
C SER A 21 6.86 -4.94 -36.55
N PHE A 22 6.61 -3.74 -37.06
CA PHE A 22 6.76 -2.50 -36.28
C PHE A 22 5.77 -2.44 -35.11
N LEU A 23 4.52 -2.85 -35.32
CA LEU A 23 3.50 -2.94 -34.26
C LEU A 23 3.86 -3.96 -33.19
N ILE A 24 4.45 -5.10 -33.58
CA ILE A 24 4.93 -6.11 -32.62
C ILE A 24 6.06 -5.55 -31.76
N ILE A 25 7.02 -4.86 -32.34
CA ILE A 25 8.14 -4.23 -31.61
C ILE A 25 7.62 -3.21 -30.61
N ILE A 26 6.68 -2.36 -31.01
CA ILE A 26 6.04 -1.39 -30.10
C ILE A 26 5.30 -2.12 -28.96
N GLY A 27 4.55 -3.15 -29.27
CA GLY A 27 3.83 -3.95 -28.27
C GLY A 27 4.77 -4.59 -27.23
N VAL A 28 5.87 -5.17 -27.69
CA VAL A 28 6.91 -5.75 -26.81
C VAL A 28 7.59 -4.66 -25.98
N GLY A 29 7.86 -3.46 -26.55
CA GLY A 29 8.43 -2.33 -25.84
C GLY A 29 7.51 -1.82 -24.71
N ILE A 30 6.20 -1.73 -24.94
CA ILE A 30 5.23 -1.31 -23.93
C ILE A 30 5.13 -2.34 -22.79
N LEU A 31 5.09 -3.64 -23.13
CA LEU A 31 5.02 -4.72 -22.15
C LEU A 31 6.31 -4.79 -21.31
N GLY A 32 7.47 -4.69 -21.96
CA GLY A 32 8.77 -4.65 -21.30
C GLY A 32 8.89 -3.45 -20.35
N GLY A 33 8.48 -2.27 -20.78
CA GLY A 33 8.47 -1.06 -19.95
C GLY A 33 7.62 -1.21 -18.69
N LYS A 34 6.44 -1.81 -18.77
CA LYS A 34 5.59 -2.09 -17.60
C LYS A 34 6.25 -3.06 -16.60
N ILE A 35 6.93 -4.08 -17.10
CA ILE A 35 7.63 -5.06 -16.24
C ILE A 35 8.79 -4.38 -15.50
N VAL A 36 9.57 -3.57 -16.20
CA VAL A 36 10.69 -2.84 -15.61
C VAL A 36 10.20 -1.84 -14.56
N ASN A 37 9.18 -1.04 -14.86
CA ASN A 37 8.63 -0.08 -13.89
C ASN A 37 8.11 -0.81 -12.64
N ASN A 38 7.33 -1.89 -12.79
CA ASN A 38 6.84 -2.66 -11.65
C ASN A 38 7.99 -3.27 -10.81
N TYR A 39 9.10 -3.63 -11.43
CA TYR A 39 10.27 -4.13 -10.71
C TYR A 39 10.97 -3.01 -9.92
N LEU A 40 11.14 -1.83 -10.54
CA LEU A 40 11.73 -0.66 -9.89
C LEU A 40 10.88 -0.17 -8.71
N ASP A 41 9.55 -0.09 -8.89
CA ASP A 41 8.62 0.30 -7.83
C ASP A 41 8.71 -0.65 -6.63
N LYS A 42 8.77 -1.96 -6.88
CA LYS A 42 8.93 -2.96 -5.80
C LYS A 42 10.28 -2.85 -5.10
N LYS A 43 11.35 -2.61 -5.85
CA LYS A 43 12.67 -2.45 -5.28
C LYS A 43 12.73 -1.22 -4.39
N GLN A 44 12.24 -0.08 -4.88
CA GLN A 44 12.18 1.15 -4.09
C GLN A 44 11.35 0.98 -2.80
N GLU A 45 10.22 0.28 -2.88
CA GLU A 45 9.41 -0.04 -1.69
C GLU A 45 10.19 -0.90 -0.69
N GLN A 46 10.91 -1.91 -1.18
CA GLN A 46 11.71 -2.77 -0.31
C GLN A 46 12.87 -2.01 0.34
N ASP A 47 13.51 -1.11 -0.40
CA ASP A 47 14.57 -0.26 0.12
C ASP A 47 14.03 0.65 1.25
N LEU A 48 12.86 1.28 1.06
CA LEU A 48 12.20 2.10 2.09
C LEU A 48 11.78 1.30 3.33
N ILE A 49 11.35 0.05 3.15
CA ILE A 49 11.03 -0.86 4.27
C ILE A 49 12.31 -1.28 5.00
N ASN A 50 13.39 -1.54 4.28
CA ASN A 50 14.69 -1.86 4.88
C ASN A 50 15.22 -0.67 5.69
N ASP A 51 15.16 0.55 5.15
CA ASP A 51 15.55 1.78 5.86
C ASP A 51 14.73 1.95 7.17
N PHE A 52 13.42 1.63 7.15
CA PHE A 52 12.58 1.63 8.34
C PHE A 52 13.07 0.62 9.40
N TYR A 53 13.51 -0.58 8.99
CA TYR A 53 14.04 -1.57 9.93
C TYR A 53 15.44 -1.22 10.43
N GLU A 54 16.33 -0.67 9.60
CA GLU A 54 17.67 -0.24 10.00
C GLU A 54 17.61 0.88 11.04
N GLN A 55 16.76 1.89 10.86
CA GLN A 55 16.53 2.94 11.86
C GLN A 55 16.06 2.37 13.21
N ARG A 56 15.31 1.27 13.19
CA ARG A 56 14.86 0.58 14.39
C ARG A 56 16.00 -0.08 15.17
N GLU A 57 16.97 -0.69 14.49
CA GLU A 57 18.09 -1.36 15.15
C GLU A 57 19.03 -0.36 15.83
N GLU A 58 19.17 0.84 15.29
CA GLU A 58 19.99 1.91 15.88
C GLU A 58 19.40 2.47 17.18
N TYR A 59 18.06 2.46 17.34
CA TYR A 59 17.36 2.91 18.55
C TYR A 59 17.42 1.91 19.73
N VAL A 60 17.86 0.67 19.52
CA VAL A 60 17.95 -0.36 20.59
C VAL A 60 19.27 -0.31 21.35
N VAL A 61 20.25 0.47 20.88
CA VAL A 61 21.55 0.62 21.53
C VAL A 61 21.59 1.93 22.34
N ASP A 62 21.46 1.78 23.68
CA ASP A 62 21.73 2.78 24.73
C ASP A 62 20.83 4.03 24.79
N VAL A 63 19.77 3.95 25.58
CA VAL A 63 19.13 5.16 26.13
C VAL A 63 19.51 5.29 27.62
N PRO A 64 20.38 6.25 28.02
CA PRO A 64 20.40 6.72 29.37
C PRO A 64 19.10 7.48 29.63
N VAL A 65 18.40 7.09 30.70
CA VAL A 65 17.26 7.85 31.23
C VAL A 65 17.74 9.26 31.56
N MET A 66 17.28 10.25 30.78
CA MET A 66 17.41 11.66 31.15
C MET A 66 16.04 12.32 31.16
N GLU A 67 15.80 13.03 32.25
CA GLU A 67 14.63 13.79 32.65
C GLU A 67 14.11 14.76 31.57
N GLU A 68 12.79 14.98 31.62
CA GLU A 68 12.06 15.99 30.85
C GLU A 68 12.68 17.38 30.96
N GLU A 69 13.13 17.93 29.84
CA GLU A 69 13.32 19.38 29.68
C GLU A 69 12.46 19.86 28.51
N LEU A 70 11.50 20.72 28.86
CA LEU A 70 10.58 21.43 27.96
C LEU A 70 11.36 22.28 26.95
N VAL A 71 11.46 21.88 25.71
CA VAL A 71 11.95 22.73 24.63
C VAL A 71 10.75 23.39 23.93
N LYS A 72 10.69 24.72 24.08
CA LYS A 72 9.78 25.61 23.35
C LYS A 72 10.11 25.56 21.87
N GLU A 73 9.11 25.28 21.08
CA GLU A 73 9.11 25.35 19.62
C GLU A 73 9.22 26.82 19.16
N GLU A 74 10.31 27.16 18.53
CA GLU A 74 10.46 28.39 17.77
C GLU A 74 10.04 28.12 16.32
N VAL A 75 8.89 28.69 15.95
CA VAL A 75 8.36 28.62 14.57
C VAL A 75 9.21 29.54 13.69
N ALA A 76 10.07 28.96 12.87
CA ALA A 76 10.73 29.67 11.79
C ALA A 76 9.88 29.53 10.51
N GLU A 77 9.26 30.64 10.14
CA GLU A 77 8.58 30.88 8.86
C GLU A 77 9.63 30.83 7.73
N GLN A 78 9.64 29.78 6.91
CA GLN A 78 10.44 29.73 5.67
C GLN A 78 9.55 29.84 4.46
N GLU A 79 9.80 30.86 3.68
CA GLU A 79 9.16 31.20 2.41
C GLU A 79 9.21 30.03 1.41
N GLU A 80 8.04 29.71 0.90
CA GLU A 80 7.74 28.64 -0.05
C GLU A 80 8.27 28.99 -1.45
N LYS A 81 9.36 28.36 -1.86
CA LYS A 81 9.73 28.24 -3.27
C LYS A 81 9.01 27.02 -3.84
N THR A 82 8.01 27.27 -4.65
CA THR A 82 7.20 26.27 -5.35
C THR A 82 8.03 25.53 -6.40
N GLU A 83 8.76 24.51 -5.98
CA GLU A 83 9.17 23.42 -6.86
C GLU A 83 8.23 22.25 -6.60
N THR A 84 7.57 21.75 -7.65
CA THR A 84 6.67 20.60 -7.63
C THR A 84 7.46 19.29 -7.45
N THR A 85 8.12 19.13 -6.32
CA THR A 85 8.73 17.87 -5.92
C THR A 85 7.72 17.10 -5.06
N THR A 86 7.38 15.88 -5.50
CA THR A 86 6.59 14.96 -4.67
C THR A 86 7.31 14.78 -3.32
N PRO A 87 6.62 14.96 -2.17
CA PRO A 87 7.26 14.83 -0.87
C PRO A 87 7.90 13.44 -0.69
N THR A 88 9.05 13.39 -0.03
CA THR A 88 9.69 12.12 0.32
C THR A 88 8.76 11.33 1.24
N ILE A 89 8.61 10.02 0.97
CA ILE A 89 7.83 9.14 1.81
C ILE A 89 8.66 8.75 3.04
N ASN A 90 8.03 8.84 4.22
CA ASN A 90 8.60 8.35 5.47
C ASN A 90 7.58 7.41 6.14
N TYR A 91 7.99 6.18 6.40
CA TYR A 91 7.15 5.17 7.02
C TYR A 91 7.28 5.20 8.54
N ILE A 92 6.12 5.19 9.22
CA ILE A 92 6.03 5.11 10.69
C ILE A 92 5.73 3.70 11.17
N ALA A 93 5.22 2.85 10.29
CA ALA A 93 4.89 1.46 10.58
C ALA A 93 4.98 0.62 9.31
N VAL A 94 5.04 -0.72 9.47
CA VAL A 94 4.96 -1.67 8.36
C VAL A 94 3.89 -2.70 8.66
N ILE A 95 2.93 -2.89 7.75
CA ILE A 95 1.94 -3.98 7.81
C ILE A 95 2.41 -5.19 7.02
N LYS A 96 2.21 -6.39 7.57
CA LYS A 96 2.46 -7.68 6.91
C LYS A 96 1.21 -8.55 6.94
N ILE A 97 0.83 -9.08 5.78
CA ILE A 97 -0.25 -10.06 5.63
C ILE A 97 0.27 -11.22 4.78
N PRO A 98 0.92 -12.23 5.39
CA PRO A 98 1.60 -13.31 4.66
C PRO A 98 0.66 -14.10 3.72
N THR A 99 -0.58 -14.37 4.15
CA THR A 99 -1.60 -15.11 3.37
C THR A 99 -1.83 -14.51 1.98
N ILE A 100 -1.70 -13.19 1.83
CA ILE A 100 -1.88 -12.51 0.53
C ILE A 100 -0.57 -11.99 -0.06
N GLY A 101 0.56 -12.23 0.61
CA GLY A 101 1.90 -11.79 0.20
C GLY A 101 2.05 -10.27 0.23
N LEU A 102 1.44 -9.60 1.21
CA LEU A 102 1.54 -8.15 1.41
C LEU A 102 2.55 -7.83 2.50
N GLU A 103 3.49 -6.98 2.17
CA GLU A 103 4.32 -6.21 3.10
C GLU A 103 4.36 -4.78 2.58
N LYS A 104 3.98 -3.79 3.41
CA LYS A 104 3.83 -2.40 2.97
C LYS A 104 4.05 -1.41 4.10
N GLY A 105 4.85 -0.37 3.81
CA GLY A 105 5.04 0.75 4.73
C GLY A 105 3.80 1.63 4.86
N LEU A 106 3.53 2.10 6.07
CA LEU A 106 2.44 3.00 6.42
C LEU A 106 3.01 4.39 6.75
N ALA A 107 2.47 5.42 6.11
CA ALA A 107 2.82 6.80 6.39
C ALA A 107 1.94 7.39 7.51
N SER A 108 2.43 8.44 8.20
CA SER A 108 1.67 9.11 9.26
C SER A 108 0.36 9.70 8.74
N LYS A 109 -0.67 9.84 9.60
CA LYS A 109 -2.00 10.34 9.26
C LYS A 109 -1.99 11.70 8.54
N GLY A 110 -1.11 12.60 8.89
CA GLY A 110 -0.97 13.93 8.25
C GLY A 110 -0.14 13.93 6.97
N SER A 111 0.45 12.81 6.58
CA SER A 111 1.32 12.73 5.41
C SER A 111 0.53 12.77 4.10
N TYR A 112 1.12 13.42 3.08
CA TYR A 112 0.67 13.34 1.68
C TYR A 112 0.48 11.88 1.23
N TRP A 113 1.31 10.96 1.75
CA TRP A 113 1.30 9.54 1.41
C TRP A 113 0.25 8.72 2.16
N ASN A 114 -0.38 9.26 3.22
CA ASN A 114 -1.47 8.59 3.93
C ASN A 114 -2.79 8.82 3.19
N ASN A 115 -2.96 8.19 2.05
CA ASN A 115 -4.14 8.34 1.19
C ASN A 115 -4.33 7.09 0.34
N VAL A 116 -5.55 6.55 0.24
CA VAL A 116 -5.88 5.33 -0.54
C VAL A 116 -5.46 5.42 -2.01
N ASN A 117 -5.36 6.62 -2.59
CA ASN A 117 -4.92 6.82 -3.96
C ASN A 117 -3.39 6.75 -4.15
N ARG A 118 -2.63 6.57 -3.08
CA ARG A 118 -1.15 6.50 -3.10
C ARG A 118 -0.61 5.34 -2.31
N ASN A 119 -1.25 5.00 -1.17
CA ASN A 119 -0.78 3.98 -0.24
C ASN A 119 -1.96 3.32 0.48
N ILE A 120 -1.68 2.48 1.47
CA ILE A 120 -2.65 2.10 2.50
C ILE A 120 -2.83 3.32 3.40
N GLU A 121 -4.08 3.70 3.64
CA GLU A 121 -4.45 4.84 4.47
C GLU A 121 -4.76 4.38 5.89
N ILE A 122 -4.14 5.04 6.88
CA ILE A 122 -4.55 4.99 8.28
C ILE A 122 -5.68 6.00 8.43
N LEU A 123 -6.90 5.53 8.72
CA LEU A 123 -8.07 6.41 8.82
C LEU A 123 -7.97 7.37 10.01
N SER A 124 -8.67 8.51 9.95
CA SER A 124 -8.66 9.54 11.00
C SER A 124 -9.06 8.99 12.37
N GLU A 125 -10.03 8.09 12.41
CA GLU A 125 -10.58 7.45 13.62
C GLU A 125 -9.74 6.28 14.13
N SER A 126 -8.65 5.94 13.43
CA SER A 126 -7.75 4.85 13.83
C SER A 126 -6.97 5.22 15.08
N ASP A 127 -6.84 4.31 16.01
CA ASP A 127 -5.75 4.33 17.00
C ASP A 127 -4.45 3.83 16.39
N MET A 128 -3.33 3.93 17.12
CA MET A 128 -2.08 3.26 16.79
C MET A 128 -1.97 1.93 17.56
N PRO A 129 -1.08 1.00 17.13
CA PRO A 129 -1.00 -0.35 17.72
C PRO A 129 -0.70 -0.40 19.22
N ASP A 130 -0.04 0.64 19.77
CA ASP A 130 0.38 0.77 21.17
C ASP A 130 -0.72 1.30 22.09
N VAL A 131 -1.87 1.71 21.57
CA VAL A 131 -3.02 2.14 22.37
C VAL A 131 -3.73 0.91 22.97
N ASP A 132 -3.84 0.88 24.29
CA ASP A 132 -4.53 -0.22 24.99
C ASP A 132 -6.00 -0.31 24.52
N LYS A 133 -6.43 -1.53 24.13
CA LYS A 133 -7.77 -1.80 23.59
C LYS A 133 -8.16 -0.92 22.38
N GLY A 134 -7.19 -0.27 21.75
CA GLY A 134 -7.37 0.56 20.58
C GLY A 134 -7.81 -0.22 19.35
N ASN A 135 -8.18 0.49 18.29
CA ASN A 135 -8.52 -0.08 17.00
C ASN A 135 -7.72 0.59 15.89
N VAL A 136 -6.75 -0.12 15.35
CA VAL A 136 -6.05 0.31 14.14
C VAL A 136 -6.98 0.13 12.94
N ILE A 137 -7.25 1.18 12.16
CA ILE A 137 -8.18 1.13 11.03
C ILE A 137 -7.45 1.51 9.75
N LEU A 138 -7.32 0.55 8.85
CA LEU A 138 -6.60 0.70 7.59
C LEU A 138 -7.51 0.50 6.39
N ALA A 139 -7.39 1.36 5.39
CA ALA A 139 -8.14 1.26 4.15
C ALA A 139 -7.20 1.22 2.93
N SER A 140 -7.57 0.45 1.91
CA SER A 140 -6.89 0.45 0.61
C SER A 140 -7.82 -0.06 -0.50
N HIS A 141 -7.47 0.25 -1.74
CA HIS A 141 -8.19 -0.24 -2.91
C HIS A 141 -8.09 -1.76 -3.10
N SER A 142 -9.14 -2.35 -3.72
CA SER A 142 -9.21 -3.77 -4.12
C SER A 142 -9.11 -4.01 -5.62
N GLY A 143 -8.98 -2.95 -6.44
CA GLY A 143 -8.97 -3.03 -7.90
C GLY A 143 -7.71 -3.69 -8.49
N ASN A 144 -7.45 -3.42 -9.79
CA ASN A 144 -6.33 -4.02 -10.53
C ASN A 144 -5.12 -3.07 -10.70
N SER A 145 -5.14 -1.89 -10.07
CA SER A 145 -4.03 -0.95 -10.10
C SER A 145 -2.88 -1.38 -9.19
N SER A 146 -1.69 -0.79 -9.37
CA SER A 146 -0.52 -1.03 -8.52
C SER A 146 -0.75 -0.64 -7.06
N ILE A 147 -1.62 0.35 -6.80
CA ILE A 147 -1.99 0.83 -5.46
C ILE A 147 -3.14 0.04 -4.81
N SER A 148 -3.61 -1.06 -5.41
CA SER A 148 -4.68 -1.90 -4.86
C SER A 148 -4.11 -2.95 -3.91
N TYR A 149 -3.60 -2.49 -2.75
CA TYR A 149 -2.89 -3.33 -1.79
C TYR A 149 -3.82 -4.37 -1.15
N PHE A 150 -5.11 -4.06 -0.97
CA PHE A 150 -6.10 -4.97 -0.40
C PHE A 150 -6.89 -5.78 -1.43
N ARG A 151 -6.36 -5.91 -2.67
CA ARG A 151 -6.97 -6.69 -3.77
C ARG A 151 -7.34 -8.11 -3.39
N LYS A 152 -6.54 -8.74 -2.53
CA LYS A 152 -6.71 -10.13 -2.11
C LYS A 152 -7.23 -10.26 -0.68
N LEU A 153 -7.71 -9.17 -0.05
CA LEU A 153 -8.14 -9.19 1.34
C LEU A 153 -9.27 -10.20 1.59
N ASN A 154 -10.12 -10.44 0.61
CA ASN A 154 -11.18 -11.44 0.64
C ASN A 154 -10.69 -12.90 0.71
N LYS A 155 -9.38 -13.15 0.63
CA LYS A 155 -8.77 -14.48 0.79
C LYS A 155 -8.39 -14.79 2.23
N LEU A 156 -8.38 -13.80 3.11
CA LEU A 156 -8.11 -14.04 4.53
C LEU A 156 -9.20 -14.92 5.12
N GLN A 157 -8.78 -15.81 5.98
CA GLN A 157 -9.63 -16.74 6.72
C GLN A 157 -9.43 -16.55 8.22
N ASN A 158 -10.37 -17.04 9.02
CA ASN A 158 -10.21 -17.04 10.46
C ASN A 158 -8.88 -17.72 10.84
N ASP A 159 -8.23 -17.17 11.86
CA ASP A 159 -6.91 -17.56 12.36
C ASP A 159 -5.70 -17.11 11.50
N ASP A 160 -5.89 -16.50 10.32
CA ASP A 160 -4.81 -15.86 9.59
C ASP A 160 -4.19 -14.72 10.42
N ILE A 161 -2.87 -14.62 10.36
CA ILE A 161 -2.11 -13.60 11.10
C ILE A 161 -1.83 -12.39 10.20
N VAL A 162 -2.12 -11.23 10.77
CA VAL A 162 -1.70 -9.92 10.26
C VAL A 162 -0.81 -9.28 11.30
N SER A 163 0.35 -8.75 10.93
CA SER A 163 1.18 -8.03 11.88
C SER A 163 1.42 -6.59 11.46
N ILE A 164 1.63 -5.72 12.46
CA ILE A 164 2.07 -4.34 12.29
C ILE A 164 3.32 -4.14 13.13
N VAL A 165 4.40 -3.71 12.47
CA VAL A 165 5.61 -3.27 13.15
C VAL A 165 5.52 -1.78 13.38
N TYR A 166 5.56 -1.34 14.64
CA TYR A 166 5.41 0.04 15.06
C TYR A 166 6.18 0.31 16.36
N ASN A 167 6.86 1.44 16.47
CA ASN A 167 7.64 1.84 17.66
C ASN A 167 8.53 0.71 18.20
N GLY A 168 9.28 0.04 17.32
CA GLY A 168 10.20 -1.01 17.72
C GLY A 168 9.57 -2.35 18.07
N LYS A 169 8.25 -2.50 18.05
CA LYS A 169 7.51 -3.72 18.42
C LYS A 169 6.75 -4.30 17.23
N GLU A 170 6.56 -5.61 17.21
CA GLU A 170 5.66 -6.28 16.28
C GLU A 170 4.37 -6.68 17.01
N TYR A 171 3.25 -6.12 16.54
CA TYR A 171 1.90 -6.39 17.03
C TYR A 171 1.25 -7.40 16.10
N LYS A 172 0.99 -8.63 16.59
CA LYS A 172 0.37 -9.71 15.83
C LYS A 172 -1.12 -9.77 16.14
N TYR A 173 -1.91 -9.68 15.10
CA TYR A 173 -3.37 -9.75 15.14
C TYR A 173 -3.83 -11.01 14.43
N LYS A 174 -4.82 -11.69 14.99
CA LYS A 174 -5.44 -12.87 14.42
C LYS A 174 -6.82 -12.51 13.86
N MET A 175 -7.09 -12.85 12.59
CA MET A 175 -8.39 -12.64 11.97
C MET A 175 -9.46 -13.44 12.71
N VAL A 176 -10.55 -12.76 13.09
CA VAL A 176 -11.67 -13.36 13.83
C VAL A 176 -13.01 -13.21 13.12
N ASN A 177 -13.16 -12.21 12.23
CA ASN A 177 -14.42 -11.97 11.54
C ASN A 177 -14.20 -11.23 10.20
N SER A 178 -15.10 -11.47 9.25
CA SER A 178 -15.22 -10.67 8.03
C SER A 178 -16.66 -10.55 7.61
N TYR A 179 -17.08 -9.36 7.23
CA TYR A 179 -18.45 -9.08 6.79
C TYR A 179 -18.49 -7.99 5.71
N GLU A 180 -19.65 -7.87 5.07
CA GLU A 180 -19.89 -6.87 4.03
C GLU A 180 -20.79 -5.76 4.55
N ILE A 181 -20.50 -4.53 4.13
CA ILE A 181 -21.30 -3.34 4.38
C ILE A 181 -21.62 -2.61 3.07
N GLU A 182 -22.66 -1.80 3.05
CA GLU A 182 -22.95 -0.93 1.92
C GLU A 182 -21.94 0.23 1.85
N LYS A 183 -21.53 0.60 0.65
CA LYS A 183 -20.64 1.74 0.41
C LYS A 183 -21.47 3.04 0.42
N ASN A 184 -21.74 3.54 1.62
CA ASN A 184 -22.57 4.75 1.86
C ASN A 184 -21.83 5.87 2.59
N GLY A 185 -20.49 5.79 2.69
CA GLY A 185 -19.66 6.77 3.40
C GLY A 185 -19.42 6.45 4.88
N TYR A 186 -20.06 5.40 5.42
CA TYR A 186 -19.90 4.97 6.81
C TYR A 186 -19.51 3.49 6.87
N ALA A 187 -18.56 3.15 7.73
CA ALA A 187 -18.21 1.78 8.04
C ALA A 187 -18.67 1.44 9.47
N HIS A 188 -19.69 0.58 9.58
CA HIS A 188 -20.07 0.06 10.89
C HIS A 188 -19.08 -1.05 11.29
N ILE A 189 -18.25 -0.78 12.32
CA ILE A 189 -17.22 -1.68 12.79
C ILE A 189 -17.73 -2.44 14.00
N VAL A 190 -17.84 -3.78 13.85
CA VAL A 190 -18.22 -4.70 14.92
C VAL A 190 -16.97 -5.39 15.43
N ARG A 191 -16.45 -4.96 16.58
CA ARG A 191 -15.23 -5.48 17.20
C ARG A 191 -15.40 -5.78 18.69
N ASN A 192 -14.50 -6.55 19.24
CA ASN A 192 -14.37 -6.72 20.68
C ASN A 192 -13.66 -5.49 21.28
N ALA A 193 -14.37 -4.64 22.00
CA ALA A 193 -13.82 -3.42 22.58
C ALA A 193 -12.90 -3.68 23.82
N GLU A 194 -12.86 -4.91 24.34
CA GLU A 194 -11.98 -5.31 25.44
C GLU A 194 -10.59 -5.76 24.97
N LYS A 195 -10.35 -5.77 23.65
CA LYS A 195 -9.07 -6.15 23.04
C LYS A 195 -8.58 -5.07 22.09
N GLY A 196 -7.27 -4.97 21.95
CA GLY A 196 -6.67 -4.30 20.80
C GLY A 196 -7.12 -4.97 19.51
N THR A 197 -7.53 -4.20 18.52
CA THR A 197 -8.07 -4.71 17.25
C THR A 197 -7.43 -4.02 16.05
N LEU A 198 -7.42 -4.74 14.93
CA LEU A 198 -7.07 -4.22 13.62
C LEU A 198 -8.25 -4.43 12.68
N THR A 199 -8.72 -3.34 12.09
CA THR A 199 -9.80 -3.32 11.10
C THR A 199 -9.23 -3.00 9.73
N LEU A 200 -9.44 -3.90 8.76
CA LEU A 200 -9.03 -3.69 7.37
C LEU A 200 -10.26 -3.50 6.49
N ILE A 201 -10.29 -2.41 5.71
CA ILE A 201 -11.44 -2.03 4.88
C ILE A 201 -11.03 -1.93 3.43
N THR A 202 -11.81 -2.55 2.54
CA THR A 202 -11.63 -2.44 1.10
C THR A 202 -12.96 -2.52 0.36
N CYS A 203 -13.00 -2.05 -0.90
CA CYS A 203 -14.18 -2.24 -1.74
C CYS A 203 -14.32 -3.70 -2.17
N LYS A 204 -15.54 -4.23 -2.24
CA LYS A 204 -15.82 -5.49 -2.91
C LYS A 204 -15.91 -5.26 -4.41
N HIS A 205 -15.08 -5.98 -5.16
CA HIS A 205 -14.96 -5.81 -6.61
C HIS A 205 -16.32 -5.95 -7.33
N ASN A 206 -16.62 -5.06 -8.27
CA ASN A 206 -17.86 -5.02 -9.08
C ASN A 206 -19.17 -4.93 -8.28
N THR A 207 -19.15 -4.40 -7.07
CA THR A 207 -20.36 -4.20 -6.25
C THR A 207 -20.35 -2.81 -5.59
N ASN A 208 -21.49 -2.40 -5.03
CA ASN A 208 -21.59 -1.21 -4.18
C ASN A 208 -21.38 -1.57 -2.70
N LYS A 209 -20.49 -2.53 -2.41
CA LYS A 209 -20.20 -2.99 -1.06
C LYS A 209 -18.72 -2.82 -0.70
N GLN A 210 -18.46 -2.81 0.58
CA GLN A 210 -17.13 -2.89 1.16
C GLN A 210 -17.00 -4.17 1.98
N ILE A 211 -15.78 -4.70 2.07
CA ILE A 211 -15.41 -5.80 2.95
C ILE A 211 -14.72 -5.18 4.16
N VAL A 212 -15.15 -5.57 5.34
CA VAL A 212 -14.53 -5.26 6.62
C VAL A 212 -13.98 -6.55 7.20
N VAL A 213 -12.70 -6.56 7.52
CA VAL A 213 -12.01 -7.67 8.19
C VAL A 213 -11.61 -7.20 9.59
N ILE A 214 -11.93 -7.98 10.61
CA ILE A 214 -11.61 -7.72 12.01
C ILE A 214 -10.58 -8.73 12.47
N CYS A 215 -9.47 -8.22 13.02
CA CYS A 215 -8.44 -9.02 13.65
C CYS A 215 -8.28 -8.58 15.12
N GLU A 216 -8.05 -9.52 16.04
CA GLU A 216 -7.80 -9.26 17.45
C GLU A 216 -6.32 -9.44 17.79
N LEU A 217 -5.77 -8.55 18.60
CA LEU A 217 -4.40 -8.62 19.08
C LEU A 217 -4.18 -9.90 19.90
N VAL A 218 -3.17 -10.68 19.54
CA VAL A 218 -2.83 -11.94 20.21
C VAL A 218 -1.43 -11.96 20.78
N GLU A 219 -0.51 -11.14 20.25
CA GLU A 219 0.89 -11.13 20.69
C GLU A 219 1.54 -9.77 20.39
N VAL A 220 2.46 -9.34 21.26
CA VAL A 220 3.38 -8.20 21.05
C VAL A 220 4.80 -8.67 21.33
N ILE A 221 5.70 -8.49 20.35
CA ILE A 221 7.10 -8.90 20.42
C ILE A 221 8.01 -7.67 20.31
#